data_7055618f2614d070340a8600dc406b23
#
_entry.id   7055618f2614d070340a8600dc406b23
#
_cell.length_a   1.000
_cell.length_b   1.000
_cell.length_c   1.000
_cell.angle_alpha   90.00
_cell.angle_beta   90.00
_cell.angle_gamma   90.00
#
_symmetry.space_group_name_H-M   'P 1'
#
loop_
_entity.id
_entity.type
_entity.pdbx_description
1 polymer ?
#
loop_
_entity_poly.entity_id
_entity_poly.type
_entity_poly.pdbx_seq_one_letter_code
_entity_poly.pdbx_strand_id
1 'polypeptide(L)'
;MKYAVVLVVIGLSLSAVAAEHGPVFGLATPTNSKGEWSFDEGVFGRNTSLGSQASVRELVAYGFTPHLTLSFTLPVVVGNTPLPPTRIQPGDDFDSTVSWRFQHRATKVGTRFESTAFAGLAVPGPQSGFNGIAHTTNVPGTMFGVVTGMASLSNYVWIGSTYTKFYEHNGDKRPDVLDYSLVYGYRPPKWRRPPDKWDWRLFGELVGERSNRFLQANVPVADTQAHQVFIGPTALGIFHNYTVSFGAQFPVYQNVGTTFPKEHVRFAVNFSYLLFQHGH
;
A
#
# COMPACT_ATOMS: atom_id res chain seq x y z
N MET A 1 27.46 24.41 9.95
CA MET A 1 26.45 23.59 10.65
C MET A 1 25.28 23.08 9.78
N LYS A 2 25.21 23.37 8.45
CA LYS A 2 24.10 22.94 7.57
C LYS A 2 24.25 21.52 6.96
N TYR A 3 25.44 20.94 7.06
CA TYR A 3 25.73 19.61 6.46
C TYR A 3 25.66 18.44 7.45
N ALA A 4 25.62 18.70 8.76
CA ALA A 4 25.51 17.66 9.78
C ALA A 4 24.08 17.07 9.90
N VAL A 5 23.06 17.84 9.51
CA VAL A 5 21.66 17.40 9.57
C VAL A 5 21.34 16.41 8.44
N VAL A 6 21.95 16.58 7.26
CA VAL A 6 21.74 15.70 6.10
C VAL A 6 22.39 14.32 6.32
N LEU A 7 23.51 14.26 6.99
CA LEU A 7 24.22 12.99 7.30
C LEU A 7 23.54 12.18 8.41
N VAL A 8 22.81 12.82 9.32
CA VAL A 8 22.05 12.12 10.37
C VAL A 8 20.75 11.50 9.81
N VAL A 9 20.15 12.13 8.80
CA VAL A 9 18.96 11.58 8.12
C VAL A 9 19.33 10.35 7.27
N ILE A 10 20.49 10.34 6.64
CA ILE A 10 20.99 9.18 5.86
C ILE A 10 21.43 8.02 6.77
N GLY A 11 21.80 8.29 8.02
CA GLY A 11 22.23 7.27 8.99
C GLY A 11 21.09 6.59 9.75
N LEU A 12 19.85 7.09 9.67
CA LEU A 12 18.67 6.52 10.31
C LEU A 12 17.70 5.85 9.34
N SER A 13 17.99 5.88 8.04
CA SER A 13 17.18 5.26 6.99
C SER A 13 17.46 3.76 6.80
N LEU A 14 17.65 3.03 7.90
CA LEU A 14 17.63 1.57 7.87
C LEU A 14 16.24 1.12 8.27
N SER A 15 15.40 0.90 7.26
CA SER A 15 14.21 0.10 7.46
C SER A 15 13.13 0.37 6.48
N ALA A 16 12.49 -0.51 5.99
CA ALA A 16 11.63 -1.43 6.25
C ALA A 16 10.44 -1.74 5.53
N VAL A 17 10.05 -2.77 5.08
CA VAL A 17 9.01 -3.43 5.17
C VAL A 17 8.27 -4.28 4.39
N ALA A 18 7.42 -5.05 4.76
CA ALA A 18 6.70 -6.14 4.16
C ALA A 18 6.98 -6.27 2.67
N ALA A 19 8.13 -6.73 2.34
CA ALA A 19 8.47 -7.14 1.01
C ALA A 19 7.67 -8.39 0.73
N GLU A 20 6.39 -8.19 0.61
CA GLU A 20 5.57 -9.13 -0.09
C GLU A 20 6.11 -9.14 -1.50
N HIS A 21 6.61 -10.27 -1.97
CA HIS A 21 7.00 -10.46 -3.36
C HIS A 21 5.76 -10.41 -4.27
N GLY A 22 5.07 -9.29 -4.26
CA GLY A 22 3.73 -9.11 -4.78
C GLY A 22 3.55 -7.89 -5.67
N PRO A 23 2.32 -7.48 -5.87
CA PRO A 23 1.92 -6.32 -6.66
C PRO A 23 2.37 -5.01 -6.01
N VAL A 24 2.32 -3.92 -6.78
CA VAL A 24 2.74 -2.58 -6.30
C VAL A 24 1.59 -1.83 -5.64
N PHE A 25 0.38 -1.95 -6.19
CA PHE A 25 -0.80 -1.21 -5.74
C PHE A 25 -1.87 -2.11 -5.12
N GLY A 26 -2.00 -3.35 -5.58
CA GLY A 26 -3.00 -4.29 -5.12
C GLY A 26 -2.56 -5.08 -3.89
N LEU A 27 -3.48 -5.81 -3.30
CA LEU A 27 -3.24 -6.65 -2.14
C LEU A 27 -2.71 -8.02 -2.54
N ALA A 28 -1.84 -8.60 -1.70
CA ALA A 28 -1.32 -9.96 -1.84
C ALA A 28 -1.37 -10.72 -0.51
N THR A 29 -1.25 -12.05 -0.60
CA THR A 29 -1.36 -12.94 0.57
C THR A 29 -0.07 -13.21 1.33
N PRO A 30 1.15 -13.07 0.76
CA PRO A 30 2.37 -13.42 1.47
C PRO A 30 2.54 -12.65 2.79
N THR A 31 3.15 -13.32 3.76
CA THR A 31 3.60 -12.77 5.04
C THR A 31 5.08 -13.08 5.21
N ASN A 32 5.79 -12.29 6.01
CA ASN A 32 7.19 -12.54 6.31
C ASN A 32 7.38 -13.90 6.96
N SER A 33 8.52 -14.51 6.74
CA SER A 33 8.94 -15.73 7.44
C SER A 33 9.22 -15.42 8.91
N LYS A 34 9.21 -16.43 9.76
CA LYS A 34 9.58 -16.26 11.18
C LYS A 34 10.99 -15.68 11.32
N GLY A 35 11.11 -14.57 12.06
CA GLY A 35 12.38 -13.88 12.30
C GLY A 35 12.87 -13.04 11.14
N GLU A 36 12.13 -12.96 10.05
CA GLU A 36 12.45 -12.13 8.91
C GLU A 36 12.07 -10.68 9.17
N TRP A 37 13.04 -9.78 8.94
CA TRP A 37 12.78 -8.36 8.78
C TRP A 37 12.73 -8.05 7.30
N SER A 38 11.79 -7.23 6.93
CA SER A 38 11.75 -6.69 5.59
C SER A 38 11.77 -5.18 5.61
N PHE A 39 12.35 -4.59 4.60
CA PHE A 39 12.69 -3.18 4.48
C PHE A 39 12.31 -2.65 3.10
N ASP A 40 11.43 -1.65 3.02
CA ASP A 40 10.84 -1.17 1.77
C ASP A 40 10.85 0.37 1.73
N GLU A 41 11.41 0.94 0.76
CA GLU A 41 11.38 2.36 0.49
C GLU A 41 10.68 2.59 -0.85
N GLY A 42 9.56 3.31 -0.82
CA GLY A 42 8.74 3.54 -1.99
C GLY A 42 8.53 5.01 -2.29
N VAL A 43 8.59 5.35 -3.57
CA VAL A 43 8.12 6.63 -4.09
C VAL A 43 6.83 6.39 -4.84
N PHE A 44 5.79 7.07 -4.40
CA PHE A 44 4.46 7.00 -4.99
C PHE A 44 4.06 8.40 -5.46
N GLY A 45 3.39 8.47 -6.58
CA GLY A 45 2.94 9.74 -7.07
C GLY A 45 1.67 9.65 -7.88
N ARG A 46 1.02 10.79 -8.05
CA ARG A 46 -0.12 10.96 -8.93
C ARG A 46 -0.11 12.30 -9.63
N ASN A 47 -0.64 12.33 -10.82
CA ASN A 47 -0.89 13.53 -11.57
C ASN A 47 -2.41 13.74 -11.69
N THR A 48 -2.85 14.97 -11.49
CA THR A 48 -4.25 15.36 -11.53
C THR A 48 -4.44 16.60 -12.40
N SER A 49 -5.69 16.97 -12.68
CA SER A 49 -6.03 18.20 -13.40
C SER A 49 -5.58 19.51 -12.69
N LEU A 50 -5.23 19.44 -11.39
CA LEU A 50 -4.78 20.61 -10.62
C LEU A 50 -3.29 20.55 -10.23
N GLY A 51 -2.58 19.50 -10.64
CA GLY A 51 -1.15 19.34 -10.35
C GLY A 51 -0.76 17.95 -9.95
N SER A 52 0.49 17.79 -9.53
CA SER A 52 1.07 16.51 -9.13
C SER A 52 1.36 16.47 -7.65
N GLN A 53 1.26 15.29 -7.07
CA GLN A 53 1.65 15.00 -5.70
C GLN A 53 2.49 13.74 -5.67
N ALA A 54 3.46 13.70 -4.78
CA ALA A 54 4.27 12.52 -4.52
C ALA A 54 4.38 12.27 -3.02
N SER A 55 4.61 11.02 -2.65
CA SER A 55 4.98 10.63 -1.29
C SER A 55 6.17 9.69 -1.34
N VAL A 56 7.04 9.83 -0.36
CA VAL A 56 8.02 8.82 -0.02
C VAL A 56 7.44 8.02 1.13
N ARG A 57 7.49 6.72 1.04
CA ARG A 57 6.96 5.82 2.05
C ARG A 57 8.05 4.87 2.50
N GLU A 58 8.23 4.84 3.80
CA GLU A 58 9.01 3.80 4.46
C GLU A 58 8.06 2.89 5.24
N LEU A 59 8.24 1.62 5.11
CA LEU A 59 7.39 0.68 5.79
C LEU A 59 8.25 -0.38 6.51
N VAL A 60 8.09 -0.78 7.84
CA VAL A 60 8.82 -1.81 8.62
C VAL A 60 7.95 -3.02 8.88
N ALA A 61 8.40 -4.26 8.55
CA ALA A 61 7.74 -5.43 9.04
C ALA A 61 8.65 -6.50 9.62
N TYR A 62 8.06 -7.25 10.52
CA TYR A 62 8.70 -8.35 11.20
C TYR A 62 7.77 -9.57 11.25
N GLY A 63 8.29 -10.71 10.84
CA GLY A 63 7.61 -12.00 10.94
C GLY A 63 7.77 -12.63 12.32
N PHE A 64 6.74 -12.56 13.16
CA PHE A 64 6.77 -13.23 14.47
C PHE A 64 6.65 -14.75 14.35
N THR A 65 5.83 -15.18 13.41
CA THR A 65 5.64 -16.60 13.08
C THR A 65 5.57 -16.74 11.55
N PRO A 66 5.58 -17.95 10.99
CA PRO A 66 5.36 -18.12 9.56
C PRO A 66 4.01 -17.60 9.05
N HIS A 67 3.11 -17.25 9.96
CA HIS A 67 1.73 -16.82 9.65
C HIS A 67 1.35 -15.47 10.22
N LEU A 68 2.23 -14.81 10.99
CA LEU A 68 1.93 -13.55 11.65
C LEU A 68 3.04 -12.54 11.40
N THR A 69 2.69 -11.44 10.75
CA THR A 69 3.59 -10.30 10.47
C THR A 69 3.03 -9.03 11.10
N LEU A 70 3.88 -8.24 11.71
CA LEU A 70 3.58 -6.88 12.14
C LEU A 70 4.29 -5.92 11.18
N SER A 71 3.61 -4.86 10.75
CA SER A 71 4.17 -3.82 9.89
C SER A 71 3.81 -2.42 10.34
N PHE A 72 4.68 -1.47 10.02
CA PHE A 72 4.51 -0.04 10.26
C PHE A 72 4.84 0.72 8.99
N THR A 73 4.02 1.68 8.63
CA THR A 73 4.20 2.54 7.46
C THR A 73 4.37 3.98 7.88
N LEU A 74 5.35 4.65 7.29
CA LEU A 74 5.68 6.04 7.56
C LEU A 74 5.78 6.82 6.23
N PRO A 75 4.70 7.43 5.74
CA PRO A 75 4.75 8.22 4.51
C PRO A 75 5.04 9.69 4.79
N VAL A 76 5.70 10.34 3.83
CA VAL A 76 5.85 11.80 3.75
C VAL A 76 5.30 12.27 2.42
N VAL A 77 4.24 13.06 2.44
CA VAL A 77 3.62 13.61 1.23
C VAL A 77 4.20 14.96 0.87
N VAL A 78 4.53 15.15 -0.40
CA VAL A 78 5.01 16.41 -0.97
C VAL A 78 4.03 16.90 -2.03
N GLY A 79 3.58 18.16 -1.90
CA GLY A 79 2.64 18.77 -2.84
C GLY A 79 1.36 19.27 -2.16
N ASN A 80 0.63 20.13 -2.86
CA ASN A 80 -0.52 20.85 -2.33
C ASN A 80 -1.84 20.53 -3.04
N THR A 81 -1.87 19.50 -3.88
CA THR A 81 -3.09 19.15 -4.62
C THR A 81 -4.14 18.59 -3.66
N PRO A 82 -5.36 19.14 -3.64
CA PRO A 82 -6.46 18.53 -2.90
C PRO A 82 -6.71 17.09 -3.36
N LEU A 83 -6.87 16.19 -2.43
CA LEU A 83 -6.98 14.77 -2.72
C LEU A 83 -8.30 14.20 -2.23
N PRO A 84 -8.92 13.25 -2.94
CA PRO A 84 -9.99 12.45 -2.36
C PRO A 84 -9.52 11.72 -1.10
N PRO A 85 -10.40 11.43 -0.16
CA PRO A 85 -10.08 10.61 1.00
C PRO A 85 -9.79 9.18 0.56
N THR A 86 -8.53 8.86 0.35
CA THR A 86 -8.08 7.54 -0.12
C THR A 86 -7.01 6.97 0.80
N ARG A 87 -6.96 5.65 0.89
CA ARG A 87 -5.90 4.90 1.57
C ARG A 87 -4.80 4.46 0.61
N ILE A 88 -5.07 4.54 -0.70
CA ILE A 88 -4.09 4.22 -1.73
C ILE A 88 -3.30 5.49 -2.05
N GLN A 89 -2.09 5.35 -2.46
CA GLN A 89 -1.09 6.37 -2.63
C GLN A 89 -1.49 7.56 -3.54
N PRO A 90 -0.93 8.72 -3.28
CA PRO A 90 -0.15 9.12 -2.12
C PRO A 90 -1.03 9.49 -0.93
N GLY A 91 -0.66 8.98 0.23
CA GLY A 91 -1.31 9.30 1.51
C GLY A 91 -0.24 9.58 2.56
N ASP A 92 -0.59 10.28 3.64
CA ASP A 92 0.32 10.63 4.73
C ASP A 92 -0.08 10.06 6.09
N ASP A 93 -1.00 9.12 6.10
CA ASP A 93 -1.36 8.41 7.34
C ASP A 93 -0.25 7.45 7.74
N PHE A 94 0.08 7.45 9.03
CA PHE A 94 0.92 6.43 9.64
C PHE A 94 0.08 5.17 9.87
N ASP A 95 0.50 4.06 9.33
CA ASP A 95 -0.20 2.81 9.49
C ASP A 95 0.59 1.82 10.34
N SER A 96 -0.12 1.10 11.21
CA SER A 96 0.39 -0.11 11.82
C SER A 96 -0.57 -1.25 11.52
N THR A 97 -0.05 -2.39 11.08
CA THR A 97 -0.87 -3.50 10.62
C THR A 97 -0.34 -4.82 11.15
N VAL A 98 -1.25 -5.66 11.64
CA VAL A 98 -1.00 -7.07 11.94
C VAL A 98 -1.65 -7.89 10.83
N SER A 99 -0.84 -8.70 10.15
CA SER A 99 -1.28 -9.61 9.08
C SER A 99 -1.22 -11.05 9.57
N TRP A 100 -2.33 -11.77 9.43
CA TRP A 100 -2.45 -13.17 9.81
C TRP A 100 -2.85 -14.04 8.63
N ARG A 101 -1.91 -14.87 8.14
CA ARG A 101 -2.17 -15.88 7.12
C ARG A 101 -2.87 -17.08 7.73
N PHE A 102 -4.18 -17.06 7.77
CA PHE A 102 -5.01 -18.08 8.42
C PHE A 102 -5.24 -19.31 7.55
N GLN A 103 -4.99 -19.22 6.25
CA GLN A 103 -5.05 -20.35 5.33
C GLN A 103 -3.78 -20.41 4.50
N HIS A 104 -3.16 -21.58 4.48
CA HIS A 104 -2.03 -21.91 3.63
C HIS A 104 -2.13 -23.36 3.22
N ARG A 105 -2.31 -23.63 1.92
CA ARG A 105 -2.40 -24.97 1.36
C ARG A 105 -1.55 -25.05 0.10
N ALA A 106 -0.59 -25.97 0.07
CA ALA A 106 0.24 -26.22 -1.09
C ALA A 106 -0.17 -27.53 -1.77
N THR A 107 -0.13 -27.54 -3.10
CA THR A 107 -0.27 -28.75 -3.90
C THR A 107 1.07 -29.43 -4.11
N LYS A 108 1.07 -30.70 -4.53
CA LYS A 108 2.31 -31.45 -4.85
C LYS A 108 3.13 -30.81 -5.97
N VAL A 109 2.51 -30.00 -6.84
CA VAL A 109 3.18 -29.30 -7.94
C VAL A 109 3.60 -27.87 -7.58
N GLY A 110 3.54 -27.51 -6.29
CA GLY A 110 4.04 -26.24 -5.79
C GLY A 110 3.07 -25.05 -5.94
N THR A 111 1.82 -25.27 -6.36
CA THR A 111 0.80 -24.20 -6.32
C THR A 111 0.33 -24.03 -4.88
N ARG A 112 0.36 -22.80 -4.39
CA ARG A 112 -0.08 -22.41 -3.06
C ARG A 112 -1.40 -21.66 -3.16
N PHE A 113 -2.33 -22.00 -2.28
CA PHE A 113 -3.56 -21.23 -2.01
C PHE A 113 -3.43 -20.64 -0.63
N GLU A 114 -3.59 -19.35 -0.54
CA GLU A 114 -3.34 -18.60 0.69
C GLU A 114 -4.46 -17.59 0.94
N SER A 115 -4.77 -17.36 2.22
CA SER A 115 -5.67 -16.30 2.64
C SER A 115 -5.09 -15.62 3.88
N THR A 116 -5.01 -14.29 3.82
CA THR A 116 -4.47 -13.45 4.88
C THR A 116 -5.54 -12.43 5.29
N ALA A 117 -5.80 -12.37 6.57
CA ALA A 117 -6.56 -11.29 7.19
C ALA A 117 -5.59 -10.29 7.81
N PHE A 118 -5.95 -9.02 7.82
CA PHE A 118 -5.17 -8.01 8.50
C PHE A 118 -6.07 -7.00 9.21
N ALA A 119 -5.54 -6.49 10.31
CA ALA A 119 -6.14 -5.45 11.11
C ALA A 119 -5.07 -4.42 11.48
N GLY A 120 -5.45 -3.15 11.58
CA GLY A 120 -4.48 -2.11 11.84
C GLY A 120 -5.10 -0.80 12.29
N LEU A 121 -4.21 0.14 12.58
CA LEU A 121 -4.53 1.51 12.92
C LEU A 121 -3.98 2.42 11.82
N ALA A 122 -4.77 3.42 11.46
CA ALA A 122 -4.36 4.52 10.62
C ALA A 122 -4.34 5.78 11.47
N VAL A 123 -3.17 6.35 11.68
CA VAL A 123 -2.99 7.60 12.44
C VAL A 123 -2.78 8.73 11.44
N PRO A 124 -3.64 9.76 11.43
CA PRO A 124 -3.50 10.87 10.49
C PRO A 124 -2.15 11.57 10.62
N GLY A 125 -1.46 11.75 9.50
CA GLY A 125 -0.27 12.55 9.42
C GLY A 125 -0.58 14.06 9.32
N PRO A 126 0.43 14.92 9.32
CA PRO A 126 0.23 16.38 9.35
C PRO A 126 -0.44 16.95 8.09
N GLN A 127 -0.44 16.20 6.99
CA GLN A 127 -1.06 16.60 5.72
C GLN A 127 -2.34 15.82 5.40
N SER A 128 -2.81 14.96 6.30
CA SER A 128 -4.01 14.15 6.09
C SER A 128 -5.30 14.98 6.02
N GLY A 129 -5.19 16.25 6.26
CA GLY A 129 -6.29 17.19 6.15
C GLY A 129 -6.56 17.64 4.71
N PHE A 130 -7.83 17.92 4.41
CA PHE A 130 -8.24 18.60 3.19
C PHE A 130 -8.11 20.09 3.36
N ASN A 131 -7.44 20.78 2.44
CA ASN A 131 -7.35 22.23 2.44
C ASN A 131 -8.76 22.85 2.50
N GLY A 132 -9.10 23.46 3.64
CA GLY A 132 -10.38 24.13 3.91
C GLY A 132 -11.46 23.31 4.64
N ILE A 133 -11.37 21.99 4.66
CA ILE A 133 -12.31 21.11 5.42
C ILE A 133 -11.58 20.39 6.56
N ALA A 134 -10.33 20.57 6.64
CA ALA A 134 -9.36 19.66 7.20
C ALA A 134 -8.90 19.88 8.62
N HIS A 135 -9.44 20.78 9.33
CA HIS A 135 -9.13 20.83 10.77
C HIS A 135 -9.81 19.70 11.55
N THR A 136 -10.42 18.81 10.79
CA THR A 136 -11.47 17.97 11.31
C THR A 136 -10.97 16.77 12.07
N THR A 137 -9.82 16.20 11.79
CA THR A 137 -9.67 14.88 12.38
C THR A 137 -8.23 14.40 12.45
N ASN A 138 -7.54 14.79 13.48
CA ASN A 138 -6.40 14.05 13.99
C ASN A 138 -6.83 12.77 14.75
N VAL A 139 -7.99 12.21 14.40
CA VAL A 139 -8.53 11.03 15.06
C VAL A 139 -8.09 9.80 14.29
N PRO A 140 -7.48 8.81 14.97
CA PRO A 140 -7.10 7.55 14.33
C PRO A 140 -8.29 6.82 13.71
N GLY A 141 -8.01 6.06 12.67
CA GLY A 141 -8.93 5.07 12.11
C GLY A 141 -8.51 3.65 12.46
N THR A 142 -9.44 2.73 12.35
CA THR A 142 -9.16 1.28 12.38
C THR A 142 -9.31 0.71 10.98
N MET A 143 -8.39 -0.17 10.61
CA MET A 143 -8.37 -0.83 9.31
C MET A 143 -8.57 -2.34 9.50
N PHE A 144 -9.38 -2.94 8.63
CA PHE A 144 -9.57 -4.38 8.54
C PHE A 144 -9.56 -4.78 7.08
N GLY A 145 -9.01 -5.95 6.79
CA GLY A 145 -9.01 -6.43 5.43
C GLY A 145 -8.78 -7.92 5.33
N VAL A 146 -9.02 -8.42 4.13
CA VAL A 146 -8.77 -9.80 3.77
C VAL A 146 -8.32 -9.86 2.31
N VAL A 147 -7.38 -10.73 2.05
CA VAL A 147 -6.93 -11.07 0.72
C VAL A 147 -6.81 -12.59 0.59
N THR A 148 -7.22 -13.11 -0.53
CA THR A 148 -7.12 -14.53 -0.86
C THR A 148 -6.58 -14.70 -2.26
N GLY A 149 -5.95 -15.83 -2.52
CA GLY A 149 -5.47 -16.10 -3.86
C GLY A 149 -4.61 -17.32 -4.01
N MET A 150 -3.96 -17.37 -5.15
CA MET A 150 -3.16 -18.48 -5.61
C MET A 150 -1.83 -17.97 -6.12
N ALA A 151 -0.76 -18.68 -5.76
CA ALA A 151 0.57 -18.49 -6.31
C ALA A 151 1.10 -19.83 -6.85
N SER A 152 1.40 -19.90 -8.12
CA SER A 152 2.05 -21.01 -8.78
C SER A 152 3.46 -20.63 -9.22
N LEU A 153 4.17 -21.57 -9.85
CA LEU A 153 5.48 -21.29 -10.41
C LEU A 153 5.48 -20.16 -11.47
N SER A 154 4.35 -19.98 -12.16
CA SER A 154 4.24 -19.03 -13.28
C SER A 154 3.16 -18.00 -13.14
N ASN A 155 2.10 -18.30 -12.41
CA ASN A 155 0.91 -17.47 -12.36
C ASN A 155 0.54 -17.15 -10.93
N TYR A 156 0.07 -15.94 -10.72
CA TYR A 156 -0.38 -15.41 -9.44
C TYR A 156 -1.75 -14.78 -9.64
N VAL A 157 -2.66 -15.03 -8.72
CA VAL A 157 -3.97 -14.36 -8.70
C VAL A 157 -4.29 -14.01 -7.27
N TRP A 158 -4.58 -12.75 -7.00
CA TRP A 158 -5.04 -12.30 -5.70
C TRP A 158 -6.27 -11.40 -5.84
N ILE A 159 -7.18 -11.55 -4.91
CA ILE A 159 -8.34 -10.69 -4.74
C ILE A 159 -8.45 -10.32 -3.26
N GLY A 160 -8.70 -9.07 -2.98
CA GLY A 160 -8.80 -8.61 -1.60
C GLY A 160 -9.49 -7.28 -1.45
N SER A 161 -9.79 -6.94 -0.21
CA SER A 161 -10.36 -5.65 0.15
C SER A 161 -9.93 -5.24 1.55
N THR A 162 -9.88 -3.92 1.76
CA THR A 162 -9.71 -3.28 3.06
C THR A 162 -10.85 -2.32 3.34
N TYR A 163 -11.24 -2.23 4.58
CA TYR A 163 -12.14 -1.20 5.07
C TYR A 163 -11.46 -0.44 6.19
N THR A 164 -11.35 0.89 6.01
CA THR A 164 -10.84 1.80 7.04
C THR A 164 -11.99 2.62 7.59
N LYS A 165 -12.23 2.47 8.88
CA LYS A 165 -13.22 3.25 9.62
C LYS A 165 -12.50 4.35 10.38
N PHE A 166 -12.84 5.60 10.09
CA PHE A 166 -12.39 6.75 10.88
C PHE A 166 -13.43 7.09 11.95
N TYR A 167 -12.94 7.57 13.11
CA TYR A 167 -13.82 7.95 14.19
C TYR A 167 -14.16 9.44 14.13
N GLU A 168 -15.29 9.78 14.72
CA GLU A 168 -15.74 11.15 14.85
C GLU A 168 -15.06 11.85 16.01
N HIS A 169 -14.83 13.15 15.86
CA HIS A 169 -14.40 14.02 16.93
C HIS A 169 -15.08 15.39 16.80
N ASN A 170 -15.82 15.81 17.83
CA ASN A 170 -16.56 17.09 17.86
C ASN A 170 -17.52 17.31 16.68
N GLY A 171 -18.14 16.26 16.17
CA GLY A 171 -19.05 16.33 15.04
C GLY A 171 -18.36 16.24 13.66
N ASP A 172 -17.05 16.20 13.64
CA ASP A 172 -16.26 16.11 12.42
C ASP A 172 -15.71 14.71 12.21
N LYS A 173 -15.81 14.19 10.98
CA LYS A 173 -15.36 12.83 10.66
C LYS A 173 -14.80 12.75 9.24
N ARG A 174 -13.61 12.16 9.10
CA ARG A 174 -13.09 11.67 7.80
C ARG A 174 -14.00 10.56 7.28
N PRO A 175 -14.22 10.46 5.96
CA PRO A 175 -15.02 9.38 5.40
C PRO A 175 -14.36 8.03 5.62
N ASP A 176 -15.18 7.04 5.88
CA ASP A 176 -14.75 5.66 5.84
C ASP A 176 -14.39 5.30 4.39
N VAL A 177 -13.36 4.48 4.21
CA VAL A 177 -12.83 4.09 2.91
C VAL A 177 -12.89 2.58 2.74
N LEU A 178 -13.42 2.14 1.61
CA LEU A 178 -13.34 0.76 1.13
C LEU A 178 -12.40 0.71 -0.06
N ASP A 179 -11.31 -0.03 0.09
CA ASP A 179 -10.39 -0.37 -0.98
C ASP A 179 -10.60 -1.83 -1.41
N TYR A 180 -10.42 -2.11 -2.68
CA TYR A 180 -10.48 -3.47 -3.22
C TYR A 180 -9.54 -3.63 -4.40
N SER A 181 -9.04 -4.84 -4.59
CA SER A 181 -8.11 -5.12 -5.68
C SER A 181 -8.29 -6.50 -6.27
N LEU A 182 -7.97 -6.59 -7.56
CA LEU A 182 -7.78 -7.83 -8.30
C LEU A 182 -6.42 -7.76 -9.00
N VAL A 183 -5.60 -8.76 -8.76
CA VAL A 183 -4.24 -8.83 -9.31
C VAL A 183 -4.08 -10.12 -10.07
N TYR A 184 -3.57 -10.03 -11.29
CA TYR A 184 -3.05 -11.18 -12.04
C TYR A 184 -1.57 -10.97 -12.30
N GLY A 185 -0.75 -11.94 -11.92
CA GLY A 185 0.69 -11.93 -12.13
C GLY A 185 1.17 -13.07 -13.01
N TYR A 186 2.19 -12.79 -13.81
CA TYR A 186 2.84 -13.77 -14.67
C TYR A 186 4.37 -13.72 -14.52
N ARG A 187 4.97 -14.86 -14.28
CA ARG A 187 6.42 -15.08 -14.26
C ARG A 187 6.83 -15.87 -15.50
N PRO A 188 7.33 -15.22 -16.55
CA PRO A 188 7.70 -15.88 -17.79
C PRO A 188 8.75 -16.98 -17.54
N PRO A 189 8.61 -18.19 -18.12
CA PRO A 189 9.58 -19.26 -17.92
C PRO A 189 11.02 -18.87 -18.27
N LYS A 190 11.19 -18.06 -19.31
CA LYS A 190 12.51 -17.55 -19.74
C LYS A 190 13.14 -16.55 -18.78
N TRP A 191 12.36 -15.96 -17.87
CA TRP A 191 12.81 -14.96 -16.88
C TRP A 191 12.99 -15.55 -15.49
N ARG A 192 12.67 -16.82 -15.30
CA ARG A 192 12.97 -17.54 -14.07
C ARG A 192 14.45 -17.71 -13.95
N ARG A 193 15.02 -17.15 -12.91
CA ARG A 193 16.47 -17.16 -12.68
C ARG A 193 16.77 -17.68 -11.28
N PRO A 194 17.96 -18.26 -11.08
CA PRO A 194 18.47 -18.54 -9.74
C PRO A 194 18.67 -17.24 -8.97
N PRO A 195 18.77 -17.29 -7.63
CA PRO A 195 18.85 -16.10 -6.78
C PRO A 195 19.98 -15.10 -7.10
N ASP A 196 21.06 -15.56 -7.72
CA ASP A 196 22.19 -14.76 -8.18
C ASP A 196 21.93 -13.97 -9.49
N LYS A 197 20.71 -14.02 -10.01
CA LYS A 197 20.27 -13.29 -11.20
C LYS A 197 18.89 -12.71 -11.00
N TRP A 198 18.60 -11.60 -11.66
CA TRP A 198 17.29 -10.97 -11.60
C TRP A 198 16.19 -11.90 -12.10
N ASP A 199 15.20 -12.14 -11.24
CA ASP A 199 13.96 -12.88 -11.52
C ASP A 199 12.81 -11.90 -11.64
N TRP A 200 12.28 -11.76 -12.87
CA TRP A 200 11.24 -10.77 -13.15
C TRP A 200 9.84 -11.37 -13.19
N ARG A 201 8.90 -10.64 -12.63
CA ARG A 201 7.46 -10.92 -12.64
C ARG A 201 6.71 -9.72 -13.14
N LEU A 202 5.66 -9.94 -13.92
CA LEU A 202 4.78 -8.91 -14.44
C LEU A 202 3.41 -9.07 -13.81
N PHE A 203 2.74 -7.95 -13.52
CA PHE A 203 1.38 -7.97 -12.99
C PHE A 203 0.49 -7.00 -13.76
N GLY A 204 -0.79 -7.38 -13.90
CA GLY A 204 -1.88 -6.49 -14.19
C GLY A 204 -2.69 -6.30 -12.93
N GLU A 205 -2.87 -5.07 -12.50
CA GLU A 205 -3.54 -4.73 -11.26
C GLU A 205 -4.75 -3.87 -11.52
N LEU A 206 -5.90 -4.28 -11.00
CA LEU A 206 -7.10 -3.48 -10.89
C LEU A 206 -7.29 -3.12 -9.43
N VAL A 207 -7.41 -1.83 -9.15
CA VAL A 207 -7.58 -1.31 -7.79
C VAL A 207 -8.72 -0.31 -7.78
N GLY A 208 -9.62 -0.46 -6.83
CA GLY A 208 -10.73 0.45 -6.63
C GLY A 208 -10.76 1.00 -5.21
N GLU A 209 -11.21 2.24 -5.09
CA GLU A 209 -11.35 2.98 -3.86
C GLU A 209 -12.74 3.60 -3.80
N ARG A 210 -13.41 3.45 -2.68
CA ARG A 210 -14.69 4.10 -2.44
C ARG A 210 -14.70 4.75 -1.07
N SER A 211 -15.02 6.03 -1.01
CA SER A 211 -15.21 6.77 0.24
C SER A 211 -16.59 7.40 0.33
N ASN A 212 -17.11 7.50 1.54
CA ASN A 212 -18.31 8.23 1.86
C ASN A 212 -18.05 9.76 1.87
N ARG A 213 -19.02 10.56 2.30
CA ARG A 213 -18.85 11.99 2.51
C ARG A 213 -18.17 12.27 3.84
N PHE A 214 -17.46 13.38 3.90
CA PHE A 214 -17.04 13.98 5.17
C PHE A 214 -18.24 14.38 6.01
N LEU A 215 -18.08 14.32 7.33
CA LEU A 215 -18.97 15.02 8.24
C LEU A 215 -18.27 16.25 8.80
N GLN A 216 -18.99 17.36 8.85
CA GLN A 216 -18.60 18.58 9.54
C GLN A 216 -19.76 19.03 10.42
N ALA A 217 -19.50 19.17 11.70
CA ALA A 217 -20.54 19.45 12.70
C ALA A 217 -21.74 18.47 12.58
N ASN A 218 -21.47 17.18 12.38
CA ASN A 218 -22.44 16.10 12.15
C ASN A 218 -23.26 16.22 10.84
N VAL A 219 -22.92 17.14 9.95
CA VAL A 219 -23.59 17.31 8.66
C VAL A 219 -22.71 16.78 7.53
N PRO A 220 -23.24 15.92 6.63
CA PRO A 220 -22.49 15.45 5.47
C PRO A 220 -22.14 16.62 4.54
N VAL A 221 -20.86 16.81 4.26
CA VAL A 221 -20.37 17.83 3.34
C VAL A 221 -20.65 17.37 1.90
N ALA A 222 -21.35 18.22 1.14
CA ALA A 222 -21.67 17.91 -0.25
C ALA A 222 -20.39 17.71 -1.10
N ASP A 223 -20.50 16.88 -2.13
CA ASP A 223 -19.44 16.66 -3.14
C ASP A 223 -18.07 16.26 -2.58
N THR A 224 -18.04 15.53 -1.44
CA THR A 224 -16.80 15.01 -0.83
C THR A 224 -16.71 13.47 -0.87
N GLN A 225 -17.66 12.80 -1.51
CA GLN A 225 -17.56 11.37 -1.77
C GLN A 225 -16.65 11.09 -2.98
N ALA A 226 -16.04 9.91 -3.00
CA ALA A 226 -15.28 9.46 -4.14
C ALA A 226 -15.50 7.96 -4.42
N HIS A 227 -15.51 7.60 -5.70
CA HIS A 227 -15.39 6.22 -6.15
C HIS A 227 -14.53 6.21 -7.41
N GLN A 228 -13.39 5.56 -7.34
CA GLN A 228 -12.40 5.50 -8.41
C GLN A 228 -11.97 4.06 -8.65
N VAL A 229 -11.71 3.72 -9.89
CA VAL A 229 -11.15 2.42 -10.29
C VAL A 229 -9.99 2.66 -11.25
N PHE A 230 -8.88 2.04 -10.96
CA PHE A 230 -7.64 2.12 -11.72
C PHE A 230 -7.24 0.75 -12.23
N ILE A 231 -6.57 0.74 -13.38
CA ILE A 231 -5.92 -0.45 -13.94
C ILE A 231 -4.53 -0.08 -14.42
N GLY A 232 -3.58 -1.00 -14.27
CA GLY A 232 -2.24 -0.76 -14.82
C GLY A 232 -1.30 -1.93 -14.71
N PRO A 233 -0.23 -1.88 -15.53
CA PRO A 233 0.85 -2.84 -15.46
C PRO A 233 1.84 -2.48 -14.34
N THR A 234 2.36 -3.50 -13.68
CA THR A 234 3.48 -3.38 -12.75
C THR A 234 4.49 -4.50 -12.98
N ALA A 235 5.71 -4.30 -12.52
CA ALA A 235 6.76 -5.28 -12.61
C ALA A 235 7.51 -5.39 -11.27
N LEU A 236 7.98 -6.59 -10.95
CA LEU A 236 8.78 -6.89 -9.79
C LEU A 236 10.01 -7.67 -10.22
N GLY A 237 11.19 -7.16 -9.89
CA GLY A 237 12.47 -7.84 -10.02
C GLY A 237 12.98 -8.27 -8.65
N ILE A 238 13.50 -9.49 -8.54
CA ILE A 238 14.06 -10.06 -7.32
C ILE A 238 15.49 -10.47 -7.60
N PHE A 239 16.41 -10.07 -6.72
CA PHE A 239 17.83 -10.40 -6.77
C PHE A 239 18.37 -10.63 -5.35
N HIS A 240 18.72 -11.86 -5.00
CA HIS A 240 19.05 -12.23 -3.63
C HIS A 240 17.98 -11.77 -2.63
N ASN A 241 18.37 -10.89 -1.73
CA ASN A 241 17.53 -10.29 -0.70
C ASN A 241 16.96 -8.93 -1.10
N TYR A 242 17.17 -8.52 -2.34
CA TYR A 242 16.70 -7.23 -2.85
C TYR A 242 15.52 -7.41 -3.79
N THR A 243 14.59 -6.49 -3.72
CA THR A 243 13.54 -6.39 -4.73
C THR A 243 13.43 -4.97 -5.23
N VAL A 244 13.06 -4.84 -6.50
CA VAL A 244 12.67 -3.58 -7.11
C VAL A 244 11.32 -3.80 -7.76
N SER A 245 10.35 -2.96 -7.45
CA SER A 245 9.07 -2.99 -8.12
C SER A 245 8.68 -1.61 -8.63
N PHE A 246 8.00 -1.56 -9.74
CA PHE A 246 7.53 -0.31 -10.32
C PHE A 246 6.29 -0.53 -11.18
N GLY A 247 5.53 0.54 -11.35
CA GLY A 247 4.34 0.49 -12.19
C GLY A 247 3.61 1.80 -12.31
N ALA A 248 2.59 1.77 -13.15
CA ALA A 248 1.68 2.89 -13.35
C ALA A 248 0.25 2.39 -13.41
N GLN A 249 -0.68 3.21 -12.94
CA GLN A 249 -2.11 2.95 -12.99
C GLN A 249 -2.84 4.11 -13.67
N PHE A 250 -3.81 3.77 -14.47
CA PHE A 250 -4.66 4.72 -15.20
C PHE A 250 -6.11 4.56 -14.73
N PRO A 251 -6.83 5.65 -14.54
CA PRO A 251 -8.23 5.58 -14.14
C PRO A 251 -9.09 5.05 -15.28
N VAL A 252 -9.89 4.03 -14.98
CA VAL A 252 -10.92 3.51 -15.90
C VAL A 252 -12.32 3.95 -15.48
N TYR A 253 -12.46 4.38 -14.23
CA TYR A 253 -13.66 4.98 -13.70
C TYR A 253 -13.33 5.99 -12.61
N GLN A 254 -13.96 7.15 -12.66
CA GLN A 254 -13.85 8.18 -11.63
C GLN A 254 -15.19 8.89 -11.46
N ASN A 255 -15.79 8.72 -10.28
CA ASN A 255 -16.90 9.49 -9.78
C ASN A 255 -16.45 10.16 -8.48
N VAL A 256 -15.88 11.34 -8.61
CA VAL A 256 -15.37 12.13 -7.48
C VAL A 256 -16.20 13.40 -7.38
N GLY A 257 -16.39 13.88 -6.15
CA GLY A 257 -17.06 15.14 -5.92
C GLY A 257 -16.33 16.30 -6.60
N THR A 258 -17.05 17.36 -6.92
CA THR A 258 -16.52 18.53 -7.66
C THR A 258 -15.39 19.25 -6.92
N THR A 259 -15.25 19.01 -5.63
CA THR A 259 -14.17 19.53 -4.78
C THR A 259 -12.80 18.92 -5.11
N PHE A 260 -12.76 17.76 -5.77
CA PHE A 260 -11.53 17.02 -6.02
C PHE A 260 -11.16 16.97 -7.49
N PRO A 261 -9.87 17.09 -7.81
CA PRO A 261 -9.41 16.95 -9.18
C PRO A 261 -9.51 15.50 -9.64
N LYS A 262 -9.82 15.31 -10.92
CA LYS A 262 -9.69 13.98 -11.54
C LYS A 262 -8.22 13.61 -11.68
N GLU A 263 -7.92 12.36 -11.40
CA GLU A 263 -6.59 11.81 -11.57
C GLU A 263 -6.37 11.36 -13.02
N HIS A 264 -5.16 11.53 -13.54
CA HIS A 264 -4.78 11.08 -14.87
C HIS A 264 -3.91 9.82 -14.82
N VAL A 265 -3.02 9.75 -13.84
CA VAL A 265 -2.10 8.63 -13.66
C VAL A 265 -1.59 8.58 -12.23
N ARG A 266 -1.39 7.36 -11.73
CA ARG A 266 -0.59 7.05 -10.54
C ARG A 266 0.64 6.29 -10.96
N PHE A 267 1.74 6.48 -10.26
CA PHE A 267 2.97 5.71 -10.45
C PHE A 267 3.57 5.34 -9.10
N ALA A 268 4.33 4.26 -9.10
CA ALA A 268 5.10 3.86 -7.93
C ALA A 268 6.41 3.20 -8.34
N VAL A 269 7.42 3.39 -7.51
CA VAL A 269 8.69 2.67 -7.54
C VAL A 269 9.03 2.30 -6.11
N ASN A 270 9.24 1.02 -5.83
CA ASN A 270 9.66 0.53 -4.52
C ASN A 270 10.99 -0.20 -4.63
N PHE A 271 11.80 -0.03 -3.61
CA PHE A 271 12.99 -0.82 -3.35
C PHE A 271 12.83 -1.53 -2.00
N SER A 272 13.06 -2.84 -1.95
CA SER A 272 12.94 -3.59 -0.71
C SER A 272 14.19 -4.43 -0.42
N TYR A 273 14.48 -4.60 0.86
CA TYR A 273 15.54 -5.46 1.37
C TYR A 273 14.99 -6.42 2.42
N LEU A 274 15.31 -7.71 2.28
CA LEU A 274 14.91 -8.80 3.17
C LEU A 274 16.09 -9.23 4.03
N LEU A 275 15.95 -9.12 5.33
CA LEU A 275 16.95 -9.58 6.29
C LEU A 275 16.46 -10.85 6.97
N PHE A 276 17.02 -11.98 6.58
CA PHE A 276 16.79 -13.26 7.23
C PHE A 276 17.71 -13.40 8.43
N GLN A 277 17.16 -13.60 9.61
CA GLN A 277 17.98 -14.07 10.73
C GLN A 277 18.30 -15.56 10.46
N HIS A 278 19.55 -15.85 10.17
CA HIS A 278 20.04 -17.22 10.13
C HIS A 278 19.82 -17.81 11.53
N GLY A 279 18.85 -18.71 11.66
CA GLY A 279 18.64 -19.44 12.91
C GLY A 279 19.91 -20.22 13.26
N HIS A 280 20.46 -19.96 14.43
CA HIS A 280 21.46 -20.80 15.07
C HIS A 280 20.82 -22.09 15.57
#